data_62e467fb14f281e039e3e391ce4d3003
#
_entry.id   62e467fb14f281e039e3e391ce4d3003
#
_cell.length_a   1.000
_cell.length_b   1.000
_cell.length_c   1.000
_cell.angle_alpha   90.00
_cell.angle_beta   90.00
_cell.angle_gamma   90.00
#
_symmetry.space_group_name_H-M   'P 1'
#
loop_
_entity.id
_entity.type
_entity.pdbx_description
1 polymer ?
#
loop_
_entity_poly.entity_id
_entity_poly.type
_entity_poly.pdbx_seq_one_letter_code
_entity_poly.pdbx_strand_id
1 'polypeptide(L)'
;MKKEALLTLLLLSGLTSAAQTTITAYTPGVSTDGAVYYLPKTAISVSFTIEKSTYTPGELCQYADRYLRINNISKFEDTHYSIKSVSLDTEGLPDASKAYHVKFATNSVAPLITLSEDGVLLGVNTSSISYKTDTVAAVPQKAKVQVNPRDLMTEEMLMTGSKAKLAELAAKEIYNIRESRNLIIRSQSENAPKDGEGIRIILDELQKQEDVLMQLFTGITTTEISTHTFQIIPETDAEKFIIGRFSRKLGILHPDDLAGMPIYIDIKSSNHVAKPIVTEETQPEETPAKGRAKKVKAEKQDGIVYNIPNKAAVKVYTNSEIWAEESYPIAQFGNTETLSAAFFSKKKAIKVTLSPATGALLKVEE
;
A
#
# COMPACT_ATOMS: atom_id res chain seq x y z
N MET A 1 63.99 -31.45 -42.31
CA MET A 1 63.82 -31.05 -40.93
C MET A 1 63.20 -29.62 -40.72
N LYS A 2 62.51 -28.99 -41.71
CA LYS A 2 61.89 -27.70 -41.58
C LYS A 2 60.36 -27.75 -41.76
N LYS A 3 59.74 -28.89 -42.00
CA LYS A 3 58.26 -29.00 -42.17
C LYS A 3 57.55 -29.56 -40.94
N GLU A 4 58.22 -30.16 -40.02
CA GLU A 4 57.64 -30.72 -38.79
C GLU A 4 57.50 -29.69 -37.68
N ALA A 5 58.33 -28.63 -37.70
CA ALA A 5 58.28 -27.54 -36.72
C ALA A 5 57.12 -26.56 -36.95
N LEU A 6 56.52 -26.51 -38.16
CA LEU A 6 55.40 -25.65 -38.50
C LEU A 6 54.03 -26.23 -38.13
N LEU A 7 53.94 -27.55 -37.98
CA LEU A 7 52.71 -28.24 -37.63
C LEU A 7 52.44 -28.28 -36.13
N THR A 8 53.48 -28.17 -35.29
CA THR A 8 53.37 -28.12 -33.83
C THR A 8 53.02 -26.73 -33.29
N LEU A 9 53.26 -25.68 -34.07
CA LEU A 9 52.91 -24.31 -33.66
C LEU A 9 51.46 -23.95 -33.96
N LEU A 10 50.75 -24.72 -34.80
CA LEU A 10 49.35 -24.44 -35.16
C LEU A 10 48.35 -25.16 -34.23
N LEU A 11 48.81 -26.03 -33.35
CA LEU A 11 47.95 -26.79 -32.41
C LEU A 11 47.86 -26.15 -31.00
N LEU A 12 48.58 -25.05 -30.73
CA LEU A 12 48.59 -24.42 -29.43
C LEU A 12 47.76 -23.12 -29.37
N SER A 13 47.05 -22.74 -30.44
CA SER A 13 46.25 -21.50 -30.49
C SER A 13 44.74 -21.70 -30.26
N GLY A 14 44.32 -22.85 -29.74
CA GLY A 14 42.91 -23.18 -29.70
C GLY A 14 42.34 -23.60 -28.35
N LEU A 15 42.62 -22.91 -27.23
CA LEU A 15 41.85 -23.16 -25.99
C LEU A 15 41.99 -21.97 -25.01
N THR A 16 41.67 -20.77 -25.44
CA THR A 16 41.23 -19.75 -24.49
C THR A 16 39.71 -19.83 -24.36
N SER A 17 39.22 -20.87 -23.67
CA SER A 17 37.89 -20.82 -23.11
C SER A 17 37.87 -19.71 -22.07
N ALA A 18 37.53 -18.47 -22.50
CA ALA A 18 37.18 -17.42 -21.59
C ALA A 18 35.96 -17.93 -20.77
N ALA A 19 36.21 -18.22 -19.51
CA ALA A 19 35.13 -18.54 -18.58
C ALA A 19 34.23 -17.32 -18.49
N GLN A 20 33.16 -17.27 -19.27
CA GLN A 20 32.15 -16.21 -19.28
C GLN A 20 31.06 -16.51 -18.27
N THR A 21 30.60 -15.46 -17.55
CA THR A 21 29.37 -15.55 -16.75
C THR A 21 28.20 -15.76 -17.70
N THR A 22 27.47 -16.84 -17.54
CA THR A 22 26.34 -17.18 -18.42
C THR A 22 25.04 -17.05 -17.66
N ILE A 23 24.04 -16.44 -18.29
CA ILE A 23 22.69 -16.34 -17.78
C ILE A 23 21.77 -17.13 -18.69
N THR A 24 20.88 -17.91 -18.09
CA THR A 24 19.87 -18.70 -18.79
C THR A 24 18.53 -18.55 -18.11
N ALA A 25 17.43 -18.69 -18.86
CA ALA A 25 16.12 -18.80 -18.25
C ALA A 25 16.10 -19.98 -17.26
N TYR A 26 15.52 -19.74 -16.10
CA TYR A 26 15.43 -20.77 -15.05
C TYR A 26 14.40 -21.84 -15.42
N THR A 27 14.79 -23.09 -15.32
CA THR A 27 13.89 -24.24 -15.46
C THR A 27 13.88 -25.00 -14.15
N PRO A 28 12.73 -25.11 -13.45
CA PRO A 28 12.63 -25.88 -12.21
C PRO A 28 13.09 -27.33 -12.36
N GLY A 29 13.82 -27.85 -11.36
CA GLY A 29 14.28 -29.22 -11.32
C GLY A 29 15.62 -29.48 -12.03
N VAL A 30 16.21 -28.48 -12.67
CA VAL A 30 17.59 -28.57 -13.20
C VAL A 30 18.53 -27.99 -12.16
N SER A 31 19.22 -28.86 -11.39
CA SER A 31 20.24 -28.39 -10.43
C SER A 31 21.48 -27.93 -11.19
N THR A 32 21.75 -26.62 -11.06
CA THR A 32 22.95 -25.98 -11.61
C THR A 32 23.60 -25.11 -10.55
N ASP A 33 24.94 -25.08 -10.55
CA ASP A 33 25.70 -24.17 -9.68
C ASP A 33 25.41 -22.71 -10.08
N GLY A 34 24.97 -21.86 -9.15
CA GLY A 34 24.70 -20.46 -9.40
C GLY A 34 23.57 -19.90 -8.53
N ALA A 35 23.12 -18.69 -8.84
CA ALA A 35 22.03 -18.04 -8.17
C ALA A 35 20.81 -17.89 -9.10
N VAL A 36 19.62 -18.03 -8.54
CA VAL A 36 18.36 -17.75 -9.24
C VAL A 36 17.83 -16.43 -8.76
N TYR A 37 17.38 -15.59 -9.69
CA TYR A 37 16.70 -14.33 -9.37
C TYR A 37 15.45 -14.16 -10.24
N TYR A 38 14.53 -13.35 -9.73
CA TYR A 38 13.30 -12.99 -10.43
C TYR A 38 13.34 -11.50 -10.80
N LEU A 39 12.81 -11.17 -11.97
CA LEU A 39 12.43 -9.79 -12.23
C LEU A 39 11.08 -9.51 -11.60
N PRO A 40 10.85 -8.29 -11.08
CA PRO A 40 9.56 -7.97 -10.51
C PRO A 40 8.53 -7.64 -11.60
N LYS A 41 7.28 -7.97 -11.32
CA LYS A 41 6.10 -7.37 -11.91
C LYS A 41 5.54 -6.33 -10.95
N THR A 42 5.12 -5.20 -11.49
CA THR A 42 4.59 -4.09 -10.69
C THR A 42 3.13 -4.33 -10.34
N ALA A 43 2.83 -4.36 -9.05
CA ALA A 43 1.47 -4.32 -8.54
C ALA A 43 1.14 -2.88 -8.13
N ILE A 44 -0.09 -2.44 -8.37
CA ILE A 44 -0.63 -1.15 -7.94
C ILE A 44 -1.47 -1.42 -6.71
N SER A 45 -1.13 -0.76 -5.61
CA SER A 45 -1.87 -0.80 -4.35
C SER A 45 -2.73 0.44 -4.20
N VAL A 46 -4.04 0.27 -4.12
CA VAL A 46 -5.01 1.35 -3.89
C VAL A 46 -5.50 1.24 -2.47
N SER A 47 -5.11 2.19 -1.61
CA SER A 47 -5.46 2.19 -0.20
C SER A 47 -6.50 3.26 0.11
N PHE A 48 -7.62 2.84 0.71
CA PHE A 48 -8.73 3.68 1.14
C PHE A 48 -8.70 3.83 2.65
N THR A 49 -8.54 5.06 3.16
CA THR A 49 -8.75 5.37 4.56
C THR A 49 -10.22 5.69 4.78
N ILE A 50 -10.89 4.88 5.57
CA ILE A 50 -12.33 4.96 5.81
C ILE A 50 -12.59 5.32 7.25
N GLU A 51 -13.45 6.28 7.45
CA GLU A 51 -14.01 6.60 8.76
C GLU A 51 -15.41 5.99 8.88
N LYS A 52 -15.57 5.12 9.87
CA LYS A 52 -16.86 4.62 10.33
C LYS A 52 -17.30 5.48 11.49
N SER A 53 -18.44 6.15 11.36
CA SER A 53 -19.04 6.98 12.38
C SER A 53 -20.32 6.30 12.88
N THR A 54 -20.35 5.97 14.16
CA THR A 54 -21.51 5.33 14.81
C THR A 54 -22.09 6.28 15.83
N TYR A 55 -23.33 6.68 15.60
CA TYR A 55 -24.11 7.46 16.56
C TYR A 55 -24.95 6.50 17.43
N THR A 56 -24.79 6.64 18.75
CA THR A 56 -25.62 5.94 19.75
C THR A 56 -26.45 6.97 20.49
N PRO A 57 -27.80 6.88 20.49
CA PRO A 57 -28.66 7.84 21.15
C PRO A 57 -28.47 7.81 22.66
N GLY A 58 -28.59 8.98 23.27
CA GLY A 58 -28.52 9.11 24.72
C GLY A 58 -29.72 8.44 25.41
N GLU A 59 -29.53 7.92 26.61
CA GLU A 59 -30.57 7.26 27.39
C GLU A 59 -31.79 8.13 27.62
N LEU A 60 -31.60 9.46 27.67
CA LEU A 60 -32.61 10.50 27.93
C LEU A 60 -32.99 11.32 26.69
N CYS A 61 -32.63 10.83 25.48
CA CYS A 61 -32.82 11.58 24.22
C CYS A 61 -34.28 12.03 23.99
N GLN A 62 -35.28 11.24 24.42
CA GLN A 62 -36.69 11.59 24.29
C GLN A 62 -37.12 12.81 25.14
N TYR A 63 -36.34 13.21 26.12
CA TYR A 63 -36.59 14.35 27.03
C TYR A 63 -35.77 15.59 26.68
N ALA A 64 -34.90 15.55 25.68
CA ALA A 64 -33.98 16.62 25.31
C ALA A 64 -34.71 17.91 24.93
N ASP A 65 -35.78 17.84 24.14
CA ASP A 65 -36.58 19.00 23.79
C ASP A 65 -37.29 19.58 25.01
N ARG A 66 -37.85 18.75 25.86
CA ARG A 66 -38.63 19.20 27.02
C ARG A 66 -37.79 19.97 28.03
N TYR A 67 -36.60 19.45 28.37
CA TYR A 67 -35.79 20.01 29.46
C TYR A 67 -34.66 20.94 28.99
N LEU A 68 -34.07 20.65 27.81
CA LEU A 68 -32.93 21.41 27.31
C LEU A 68 -33.22 22.22 26.03
N ARG A 69 -34.45 22.12 25.50
CA ARG A 69 -34.89 22.78 24.26
C ARG A 69 -34.02 22.41 23.04
N ILE A 70 -33.51 21.17 23.03
CA ILE A 70 -32.73 20.64 21.95
C ILE A 70 -33.61 19.77 21.08
N ASN A 71 -33.85 20.23 19.86
CA ASN A 71 -34.63 19.54 18.84
C ASN A 71 -33.68 18.79 17.91
N ASN A 72 -34.20 17.89 17.08
CA ASN A 72 -33.47 17.15 16.04
C ASN A 72 -32.47 16.11 16.54
N ILE A 73 -32.68 15.53 17.70
CA ILE A 73 -31.91 14.41 18.21
C ILE A 73 -32.49 13.12 17.67
N SER A 74 -31.65 12.28 17.02
CA SER A 74 -32.07 10.95 16.62
C SER A 74 -32.31 10.06 17.84
N LYS A 75 -33.39 9.28 17.80
CA LYS A 75 -33.73 8.29 18.83
C LYS A 75 -33.22 6.90 18.46
N PHE A 76 -32.62 6.79 17.27
CA PHE A 76 -32.16 5.52 16.72
C PHE A 76 -30.65 5.60 16.48
N GLU A 77 -30.01 4.48 16.68
CA GLU A 77 -28.62 4.28 16.31
C GLU A 77 -28.47 4.45 14.80
N ASP A 78 -27.42 5.14 14.38
CA ASP A 78 -27.07 5.30 12.97
C ASP A 78 -25.57 5.10 12.77
N THR A 79 -25.23 4.34 11.74
CA THR A 79 -23.86 4.12 11.32
C THR A 79 -23.70 4.56 9.88
N HIS A 80 -22.67 5.37 9.64
CA HIS A 80 -22.31 5.76 8.29
C HIS A 80 -20.80 5.72 8.08
N TYR A 81 -20.42 5.47 6.84
CA TYR A 81 -19.04 5.41 6.40
C TYR A 81 -18.73 6.57 5.47
N SER A 82 -17.52 7.09 5.57
CA SER A 82 -16.99 8.11 4.66
C SER A 82 -15.55 7.77 4.28
N ILE A 83 -15.19 8.04 3.02
CA ILE A 83 -13.80 7.93 2.56
C ILE A 83 -13.10 9.23 2.92
N LYS A 84 -12.00 9.15 3.68
CA LYS A 84 -11.19 10.29 4.09
C LYS A 84 -10.07 10.59 3.13
N SER A 85 -9.41 9.54 2.64
CA SER A 85 -8.33 9.66 1.65
C SER A 85 -8.22 8.40 0.83
N VAL A 86 -7.70 8.57 -0.37
CA VAL A 86 -7.30 7.49 -1.27
C VAL A 86 -5.84 7.73 -1.62
N SER A 87 -5.01 6.70 -1.49
CA SER A 87 -3.61 6.74 -1.87
C SER A 87 -3.27 5.62 -2.83
N LEU A 88 -2.37 5.92 -3.76
CA LEU A 88 -1.83 4.99 -4.72
C LEU A 88 -0.37 4.70 -4.35
N ASP A 89 0.05 3.46 -4.51
CA ASP A 89 1.44 3.05 -4.35
C ASP A 89 1.74 1.88 -5.29
N THR A 90 3.04 1.58 -5.48
CA THR A 90 3.49 0.47 -6.33
C THR A 90 4.42 -0.45 -5.58
N GLU A 91 4.18 -1.75 -5.73
CA GLU A 91 4.98 -2.80 -5.12
C GLU A 91 5.48 -3.77 -6.19
N GLY A 92 6.68 -4.31 -6.01
CA GLY A 92 7.25 -5.33 -6.90
C GLY A 92 7.01 -6.73 -6.37
N LEU A 93 6.34 -7.54 -7.17
CA LEU A 93 6.14 -8.96 -6.89
C LEU A 93 7.02 -9.80 -7.81
N PRO A 94 7.60 -10.93 -7.36
CA PRO A 94 8.41 -11.78 -8.21
C PRO A 94 7.58 -12.34 -9.38
N ASP A 95 8.12 -12.19 -10.60
CA ASP A 95 7.51 -12.75 -11.80
C ASP A 95 8.11 -14.13 -12.11
N ALA A 96 7.37 -15.19 -11.82
CA ALA A 96 7.81 -16.56 -12.07
C ALA A 96 8.08 -16.85 -13.57
N SER A 97 7.47 -16.07 -14.48
CA SER A 97 7.72 -16.20 -15.92
C SER A 97 9.07 -15.58 -16.35
N LYS A 98 9.62 -14.67 -15.53
CA LYS A 98 10.88 -13.97 -15.73
C LYS A 98 11.92 -14.38 -14.67
N ALA A 99 12.08 -15.67 -14.51
CA ALA A 99 13.10 -16.26 -13.64
C ALA A 99 14.39 -16.53 -14.42
N TYR A 100 15.51 -16.10 -13.89
CA TYR A 100 16.83 -16.24 -14.50
C TYR A 100 17.80 -16.95 -13.57
N HIS A 101 18.62 -17.81 -14.15
CA HIS A 101 19.70 -18.48 -13.45
C HIS A 101 21.05 -17.89 -13.90
N VAL A 102 21.84 -17.42 -12.95
CA VAL A 102 23.18 -16.86 -13.18
C VAL A 102 24.22 -17.89 -12.75
N LYS A 103 25.06 -18.33 -13.69
CA LYS A 103 26.26 -19.12 -13.40
C LYS A 103 27.48 -18.23 -13.52
N PHE A 104 28.20 -18.06 -12.40
CA PHE A 104 29.43 -17.29 -12.37
C PHE A 104 30.59 -18.07 -12.94
N ALA A 105 31.46 -17.41 -13.69
CA ALA A 105 32.69 -18.00 -14.18
C ALA A 105 33.65 -18.28 -13.01
N THR A 106 34.30 -19.43 -13.01
CA THR A 106 35.23 -19.90 -11.96
C THR A 106 36.38 -18.93 -11.67
N ASN A 107 36.69 -18.04 -12.62
CA ASN A 107 37.78 -17.04 -12.55
C ASN A 107 37.28 -15.60 -12.38
N SER A 108 35.98 -15.35 -12.24
CA SER A 108 35.44 -14.03 -11.88
C SER A 108 35.43 -13.87 -10.36
N VAL A 109 35.66 -12.66 -9.87
CA VAL A 109 35.18 -12.31 -8.53
C VAL A 109 33.66 -12.45 -8.63
N ALA A 110 33.08 -13.41 -7.88
CA ALA A 110 31.64 -13.62 -7.91
C ALA A 110 30.96 -12.27 -7.56
N PRO A 111 30.20 -11.67 -8.47
CA PRO A 111 29.51 -10.43 -8.14
C PRO A 111 28.54 -10.74 -7.00
N LEU A 112 28.52 -9.87 -5.99
CA LEU A 112 27.56 -9.93 -4.93
C LEU A 112 26.18 -9.61 -5.48
N ILE A 113 25.30 -10.59 -5.57
CA ILE A 113 23.90 -10.39 -5.95
C ILE A 113 23.10 -10.12 -4.67
N THR A 114 22.42 -8.97 -4.64
CA THR A 114 21.50 -8.62 -3.57
C THR A 114 20.08 -8.88 -4.03
N LEU A 115 19.37 -9.74 -3.30
CA LEU A 115 17.99 -10.14 -3.57
C LEU A 115 17.09 -9.66 -2.44
N SER A 116 15.80 -9.46 -2.73
CA SER A 116 14.76 -9.34 -1.71
C SER A 116 14.50 -10.69 -1.02
N GLU A 117 13.69 -10.70 0.03
CA GLU A 117 13.23 -11.94 0.69
C GLU A 117 12.53 -12.89 -0.29
N ASP A 118 11.83 -12.33 -1.28
CA ASP A 118 11.11 -13.07 -2.32
C ASP A 118 11.99 -13.44 -3.55
N GLY A 119 13.28 -13.14 -3.50
CA GLY A 119 14.22 -13.47 -4.59
C GLY A 119 14.21 -12.47 -5.76
N VAL A 120 13.63 -11.28 -5.61
CA VAL A 120 13.71 -10.22 -6.62
C VAL A 120 15.09 -9.59 -6.62
N LEU A 121 15.65 -9.36 -7.81
CA LEU A 121 16.96 -8.73 -7.97
C LEU A 121 16.92 -7.25 -7.60
N LEU A 122 17.65 -6.88 -6.55
CA LEU A 122 17.76 -5.50 -6.05
C LEU A 122 19.05 -4.81 -6.47
N GLY A 123 20.11 -5.59 -6.68
CA GLY A 123 21.38 -5.00 -7.08
C GLY A 123 22.50 -6.01 -7.28
N VAL A 124 23.61 -5.50 -7.81
CA VAL A 124 24.82 -6.27 -8.05
C VAL A 124 26.01 -5.49 -7.51
N ASN A 125 26.90 -6.16 -6.78
CA ASN A 125 28.05 -5.58 -6.08
C ASN A 125 27.67 -4.49 -5.04
N THR A 126 26.44 -4.49 -4.56
CA THR A 126 25.96 -3.59 -3.48
C THR A 126 25.76 -4.39 -2.20
N SER A 127 26.25 -3.87 -1.07
CA SER A 127 26.23 -4.58 0.22
C SER A 127 24.95 -4.37 1.04
N SER A 128 24.18 -3.34 0.76
CA SER A 128 22.86 -3.10 1.39
C SER A 128 22.11 -2.03 0.61
N ILE A 129 20.87 -2.33 0.26
CA ILE A 129 19.95 -1.36 -0.30
C ILE A 129 18.85 -1.19 0.74
N SER A 130 18.89 -0.08 1.49
CA SER A 130 17.81 0.29 2.39
C SER A 130 16.76 1.01 1.57
N TYR A 131 15.69 0.33 1.19
CA TYR A 131 14.49 0.99 0.69
C TYR A 131 13.66 1.38 1.90
N LYS A 132 13.45 2.68 2.07
CA LYS A 132 12.37 3.15 2.94
C LYS A 132 11.06 2.82 2.22
N THR A 133 10.44 1.73 2.59
CA THR A 133 9.02 1.56 2.36
C THR A 133 8.38 2.55 3.33
N ASP A 134 7.95 3.70 2.83
CA ASP A 134 7.09 4.60 3.59
C ASP A 134 5.73 3.91 3.73
N THR A 135 5.70 2.84 4.50
CA THR A 135 4.46 2.29 5.01
C THR A 135 3.91 3.37 5.92
N VAL A 136 2.96 4.13 5.43
CA VAL A 136 2.17 5.03 6.27
C VAL A 136 1.44 4.11 7.25
N ALA A 137 2.12 3.79 8.34
CA ALA A 137 1.49 3.13 9.45
C ALA A 137 0.35 4.06 9.89
N ALA A 138 -0.87 3.58 9.79
CA ALA A 138 -2.03 4.27 10.33
C ALA A 138 -1.68 4.61 11.78
N VAL A 139 -1.44 5.89 12.05
CA VAL A 139 -1.18 6.36 13.41
C VAL A 139 -2.44 6.01 14.18
N PRO A 140 -2.39 5.12 15.18
CA PRO A 140 -3.55 4.83 15.98
C PRO A 140 -3.95 6.13 16.67
N GLN A 141 -5.05 6.73 16.24
CA GLN A 141 -5.62 7.85 16.98
C GLN A 141 -5.91 7.34 18.38
N LYS A 142 -5.26 7.95 19.38
CA LYS A 142 -5.58 7.69 20.77
C LYS A 142 -7.09 7.87 20.94
N ALA A 143 -7.78 6.77 21.21
CA ALA A 143 -9.21 6.82 21.56
C ALA A 143 -9.37 7.86 22.68
N LYS A 144 -10.20 8.89 22.47
CA LYS A 144 -10.54 9.82 23.53
C LYS A 144 -11.12 8.98 24.67
N VAL A 145 -10.50 9.05 25.85
CA VAL A 145 -11.01 8.39 27.05
C VAL A 145 -12.43 8.93 27.27
N GLN A 146 -13.43 8.09 27.02
CA GLN A 146 -14.83 8.43 27.29
C GLN A 146 -15.04 8.35 28.79
N VAL A 147 -15.34 9.48 29.42
CA VAL A 147 -15.81 9.53 30.82
C VAL A 147 -17.22 8.97 30.84
N ASN A 148 -17.49 8.03 31.74
CA ASN A 148 -18.85 7.49 31.88
C ASN A 148 -19.75 8.56 32.53
N PRO A 149 -20.88 8.95 31.91
CA PRO A 149 -21.79 9.92 32.52
C PRO A 149 -22.24 9.59 33.94
N ARG A 150 -22.29 8.31 34.30
CA ARG A 150 -22.67 7.87 35.65
C ARG A 150 -21.69 8.31 36.74
N ASP A 151 -20.42 8.50 36.39
CA ASP A 151 -19.39 8.94 37.35
C ASP A 151 -19.61 10.41 37.81
N LEU A 152 -20.39 11.19 37.05
CA LEU A 152 -20.73 12.58 37.34
C LEU A 152 -22.17 12.72 37.85
N MET A 153 -22.93 11.66 38.02
CA MET A 153 -24.26 11.69 38.54
C MET A 153 -24.27 11.88 40.06
N THR A 154 -25.16 12.72 40.56
CA THR A 154 -25.40 12.87 41.97
C THR A 154 -26.08 11.65 42.56
N GLU A 155 -26.00 11.47 43.89
CA GLU A 155 -26.68 10.36 44.58
C GLU A 155 -28.17 10.31 44.27
N GLU A 156 -28.85 11.47 44.23
CA GLU A 156 -30.27 11.60 43.90
C GLU A 156 -30.57 11.07 42.48
N MET A 157 -29.70 11.37 41.51
CA MET A 157 -29.82 10.86 40.15
C MET A 157 -29.69 9.33 40.09
N LEU A 158 -28.70 8.79 40.81
CA LEU A 158 -28.41 7.34 40.81
C LEU A 158 -29.53 6.55 41.50
N MET A 159 -30.16 7.10 42.50
CA MET A 159 -31.24 6.45 43.26
C MET A 159 -32.62 6.54 42.59
N THR A 160 -32.75 7.38 41.52
CA THR A 160 -34.10 7.57 40.92
C THR A 160 -34.49 6.36 40.06
N GLY A 161 -35.68 5.84 40.28
CA GLY A 161 -36.27 4.76 39.48
C GLY A 161 -37.02 5.21 38.22
N SER A 162 -37.09 6.49 37.94
CA SER A 162 -37.86 7.06 36.81
C SER A 162 -36.93 7.80 35.83
N LYS A 163 -36.95 7.42 34.56
CA LYS A 163 -36.21 8.09 33.49
C LYS A 163 -36.63 9.57 33.33
N ALA A 164 -37.89 9.90 33.53
CA ALA A 164 -38.38 11.29 33.48
C ALA A 164 -37.80 12.12 34.61
N LYS A 165 -37.72 11.57 35.83
CA LYS A 165 -37.14 12.26 36.98
C LYS A 165 -35.61 12.37 36.83
N LEU A 166 -34.96 11.34 36.34
CA LEU A 166 -33.53 11.39 36.01
C LEU A 166 -33.22 12.48 34.99
N ALA A 167 -34.05 12.64 33.96
CA ALA A 167 -33.88 13.68 32.96
C ALA A 167 -34.08 15.10 33.55
N GLU A 168 -35.03 15.27 34.45
CA GLU A 168 -35.22 16.51 35.15
C GLU A 168 -33.99 16.88 36.00
N LEU A 169 -33.47 15.93 36.78
CA LEU A 169 -32.30 16.15 37.65
C LEU A 169 -31.03 16.41 36.84
N ALA A 170 -30.80 15.64 35.80
CA ALA A 170 -29.66 15.82 34.92
C ALA A 170 -29.68 17.20 34.20
N ALA A 171 -30.83 17.61 33.71
CA ALA A 171 -31.00 18.92 33.10
C ALA A 171 -30.75 20.04 34.12
N LYS A 172 -31.26 19.91 35.36
CA LYS A 172 -31.02 20.85 36.43
C LYS A 172 -29.51 21.00 36.71
N GLU A 173 -28.81 19.88 36.77
CA GLU A 173 -27.34 19.91 37.00
C GLU A 173 -26.60 20.58 35.85
N ILE A 174 -26.97 20.32 34.62
CA ILE A 174 -26.42 21.05 33.45
C ILE A 174 -26.62 22.54 33.57
N TYR A 175 -27.81 22.98 34.01
CA TYR A 175 -28.07 24.43 34.23
C TYR A 175 -27.25 25.00 35.38
N ASN A 176 -27.05 24.25 36.49
CA ASN A 176 -26.18 24.63 37.60
C ASN A 176 -24.73 24.83 37.15
N ILE A 177 -24.21 23.92 36.33
CA ILE A 177 -22.85 24.01 35.76
C ILE A 177 -22.74 25.27 34.87
N ARG A 178 -23.72 25.52 34.02
CA ARG A 178 -23.78 26.75 33.18
C ARG A 178 -23.80 28.01 33.97
N GLU A 179 -24.57 28.04 35.06
CA GLU A 179 -24.64 29.18 35.97
C GLU A 179 -23.31 29.41 36.65
N SER A 180 -22.69 28.36 37.21
CA SER A 180 -21.37 28.42 37.84
C SER A 180 -20.32 28.98 36.89
N ARG A 181 -20.30 28.50 35.64
CA ARG A 181 -19.41 29.01 34.59
C ARG A 181 -19.64 30.48 34.30
N ASN A 182 -20.90 30.91 34.19
CA ASN A 182 -21.25 32.33 33.97
C ASN A 182 -20.83 33.25 35.12
N LEU A 183 -20.97 32.79 36.36
CA LEU A 183 -20.52 33.55 37.54
C LEU A 183 -18.98 33.74 37.54
N ILE A 184 -18.22 32.72 37.16
CA ILE A 184 -16.75 32.81 37.04
C ILE A 184 -16.38 33.79 35.92
N ILE A 185 -16.99 33.68 34.73
CA ILE A 185 -16.71 34.55 33.57
C ILE A 185 -17.03 36.02 33.91
N ARG A 186 -18.09 36.29 34.69
CA ARG A 186 -18.48 37.64 35.12
C ARG A 186 -17.69 38.16 36.33
N SER A 187 -16.71 37.38 36.85
CA SER A 187 -15.97 37.68 38.06
C SER A 187 -16.85 37.88 39.31
N GLN A 188 -17.99 37.19 39.36
CA GLN A 188 -18.97 37.24 40.45
C GLN A 188 -18.87 36.07 41.43
N SER A 189 -17.88 35.15 41.19
CA SER A 189 -17.64 34.00 42.06
C SER A 189 -16.64 34.39 43.15
N GLU A 190 -17.06 34.30 44.42
CA GLU A 190 -16.22 34.63 45.58
C GLU A 190 -15.02 33.71 45.74
N ASN A 191 -15.12 32.49 45.25
CA ASN A 191 -14.10 31.43 45.36
C ASN A 191 -13.32 31.20 44.07
N ALA A 192 -13.41 32.08 43.06
CA ALA A 192 -12.66 31.92 41.83
C ALA A 192 -11.16 32.17 42.07
N PRO A 193 -10.26 31.35 41.44
CA PRO A 193 -8.85 31.65 41.45
C PRO A 193 -8.57 33.06 40.91
N LYS A 194 -7.54 33.71 41.42
CA LYS A 194 -7.13 35.03 40.95
C LYS A 194 -6.19 35.00 39.76
N ASP A 195 -5.61 33.84 39.46
CA ASP A 195 -4.70 33.60 38.35
C ASP A 195 -5.48 33.10 37.11
N GLY A 196 -5.06 33.53 35.93
CA GLY A 196 -5.74 33.19 34.67
C GLY A 196 -5.65 31.70 34.32
N GLU A 197 -4.60 31.00 34.72
CA GLU A 197 -4.43 29.55 34.46
C GLU A 197 -5.39 28.74 35.32
N GLY A 198 -5.54 29.07 36.62
CA GLY A 198 -6.51 28.41 37.50
C GLY A 198 -7.95 28.60 37.01
N ILE A 199 -8.31 29.81 36.53
CA ILE A 199 -9.62 30.06 35.91
C ILE A 199 -9.83 29.19 34.69
N ARG A 200 -8.84 29.07 33.80
CA ARG A 200 -8.92 28.24 32.60
C ARG A 200 -9.16 26.76 32.94
N ILE A 201 -8.42 26.23 33.89
CA ILE A 201 -8.56 24.81 34.32
C ILE A 201 -9.99 24.55 34.86
N ILE A 202 -10.53 25.45 35.66
CA ILE A 202 -11.90 25.30 36.19
C ILE A 202 -12.94 25.37 35.09
N LEU A 203 -12.82 26.34 34.17
CA LEU A 203 -13.74 26.45 33.03
C LEU A 203 -13.69 25.23 32.11
N ASP A 204 -12.50 24.70 31.84
CA ASP A 204 -12.32 23.48 31.07
C ASP A 204 -12.96 22.27 31.77
N GLU A 205 -12.84 22.16 33.08
CA GLU A 205 -13.43 21.06 33.85
C GLU A 205 -14.97 21.17 33.91
N LEU A 206 -15.52 22.34 34.15
CA LEU A 206 -16.96 22.56 34.08
C LEU A 206 -17.54 22.26 32.69
N GLN A 207 -16.80 22.61 31.61
CA GLN A 207 -17.23 22.30 30.26
C GLN A 207 -17.24 20.79 30.01
N LYS A 208 -16.20 20.04 30.47
CA LYS A 208 -16.18 18.58 30.38
C LYS A 208 -17.33 17.92 31.11
N GLN A 209 -17.66 18.42 32.34
CA GLN A 209 -18.80 17.90 33.11
C GLN A 209 -20.12 18.16 32.39
N GLU A 210 -20.29 19.36 31.84
CA GLU A 210 -21.46 19.68 31.02
C GLU A 210 -21.56 18.75 29.79
N ASP A 211 -20.47 18.61 29.05
CA ASP A 211 -20.42 17.76 27.83
C ASP A 211 -20.76 16.29 28.13
N VAL A 212 -20.26 15.74 29.24
CA VAL A 212 -20.54 14.35 29.65
C VAL A 212 -22.01 14.17 30.05
N LEU A 213 -22.59 15.10 30.83
CA LEU A 213 -24.01 15.02 31.18
C LEU A 213 -24.93 15.28 29.97
N MET A 214 -24.51 16.15 29.07
CA MET A 214 -25.22 16.39 27.80
C MET A 214 -25.32 15.12 26.93
N GLN A 215 -24.34 14.22 26.99
CA GLN A 215 -24.36 12.95 26.23
C GLN A 215 -25.56 12.07 26.60
N LEU A 216 -26.07 12.17 27.84
CA LEU A 216 -27.29 11.47 28.23
C LEU A 216 -28.50 11.87 27.36
N PHE A 217 -28.54 13.10 26.87
CA PHE A 217 -29.60 13.62 26.03
C PHE A 217 -29.27 13.60 24.55
N THR A 218 -28.04 13.98 24.17
CA THR A 218 -27.66 14.15 22.77
C THR A 218 -27.09 12.88 22.14
N GLY A 219 -26.73 11.89 22.98
CA GLY A 219 -26.03 10.69 22.53
C GLY A 219 -24.54 10.94 22.27
N ILE A 220 -23.89 9.91 21.73
CA ILE A 220 -22.46 9.86 21.49
C ILE A 220 -22.22 9.44 20.05
N THR A 221 -21.29 10.13 19.39
CA THR A 221 -20.77 9.69 18.10
C THR A 221 -19.35 9.17 18.29
N THR A 222 -19.13 7.90 18.00
CA THR A 222 -17.82 7.28 17.99
C THR A 222 -17.31 7.17 16.55
N THR A 223 -16.01 7.41 16.35
CA THR A 223 -15.37 7.30 15.05
C THR A 223 -14.25 6.25 15.09
N GLU A 224 -14.26 5.35 14.11
CA GLU A 224 -13.23 4.36 13.90
C GLU A 224 -12.62 4.58 12.52
N ILE A 225 -11.29 4.55 12.42
CA ILE A 225 -10.58 4.69 11.15
C ILE A 225 -10.01 3.33 10.79
N SER A 226 -10.27 2.90 9.56
CA SER A 226 -9.73 1.67 8.99
C SER A 226 -9.15 1.92 7.61
N THR A 227 -8.15 1.10 7.23
CA THR A 227 -7.55 1.14 5.89
C THR A 227 -7.89 -0.16 5.16
N HIS A 228 -8.40 -0.01 3.93
CA HIS A 228 -8.66 -1.12 3.01
C HIS A 228 -7.80 -0.97 1.78
N THR A 229 -7.00 -1.98 1.45
CA THR A 229 -6.08 -1.94 0.30
C THR A 229 -6.51 -2.99 -0.73
N PHE A 230 -6.62 -2.55 -1.99
CA PHE A 230 -6.78 -3.41 -3.15
C PHE A 230 -5.46 -3.45 -3.92
N GLN A 231 -5.02 -4.65 -4.27
CA GLN A 231 -3.83 -4.87 -5.06
C GLN A 231 -4.20 -5.33 -6.46
N ILE A 232 -3.68 -4.66 -7.48
CA ILE A 232 -3.98 -4.90 -8.88
C ILE A 232 -2.67 -5.11 -9.63
N ILE A 233 -2.59 -6.19 -10.38
CA ILE A 233 -1.43 -6.48 -11.25
C ILE A 233 -1.89 -6.24 -12.69
N PRO A 234 -1.55 -5.09 -13.30
CA PRO A 234 -1.98 -4.79 -14.66
C PRO A 234 -1.17 -5.61 -15.67
N GLU A 235 -1.83 -6.39 -16.50
CA GLU A 235 -1.20 -7.10 -17.63
C GLU A 235 -1.32 -6.32 -18.93
N THR A 236 -2.42 -5.57 -19.07
CA THR A 236 -2.74 -4.70 -20.20
C THR A 236 -3.38 -3.42 -19.69
N ASP A 237 -3.59 -2.46 -20.60
CA ASP A 237 -4.40 -1.28 -20.31
C ASP A 237 -5.79 -1.70 -19.82
N ALA A 238 -6.28 -1.02 -18.79
CA ALA A 238 -7.59 -1.26 -18.21
C ALA A 238 -8.40 0.03 -18.20
N GLU A 239 -9.64 -0.04 -18.64
CA GLU A 239 -10.61 1.06 -18.56
C GLU A 239 -11.84 0.62 -17.80
N LYS A 240 -12.31 1.48 -16.89
CA LYS A 240 -13.51 1.25 -16.06
C LYS A 240 -13.51 -0.11 -15.33
N PHE A 241 -12.34 -0.55 -14.91
CA PHE A 241 -12.23 -1.77 -14.14
C PHE A 241 -12.74 -1.50 -12.71
N ILE A 242 -13.68 -2.32 -12.23
CA ILE A 242 -14.27 -2.16 -10.89
C ILE A 242 -13.39 -2.89 -9.89
N ILE A 243 -12.75 -2.12 -8.98
CA ILE A 243 -11.91 -2.67 -7.91
C ILE A 243 -12.69 -2.99 -6.64
N GLY A 244 -13.80 -2.32 -6.44
CA GLY A 244 -14.65 -2.46 -5.26
C GLY A 244 -15.87 -1.58 -5.39
N ARG A 245 -16.69 -1.54 -4.35
CA ARG A 245 -17.84 -0.65 -4.26
C ARG A 245 -17.86 0.03 -2.91
N PHE A 246 -18.45 1.20 -2.84
CA PHE A 246 -18.60 1.96 -1.61
C PHE A 246 -20.06 2.26 -1.31
N SER A 247 -20.47 1.98 -0.09
CA SER A 247 -21.78 2.34 0.45
C SER A 247 -21.62 3.17 1.72
N ARG A 248 -22.36 4.27 1.83
CA ARG A 248 -22.38 5.07 3.07
C ARG A 248 -22.91 4.31 4.28
N LYS A 249 -23.63 3.22 4.07
CA LYS A 249 -24.22 2.39 5.16
C LYS A 249 -23.43 1.12 5.45
N LEU A 250 -22.70 0.58 4.47
CA LEU A 250 -22.02 -0.71 4.56
C LEU A 250 -20.51 -0.62 4.46
N GLY A 251 -19.95 0.55 4.09
CA GLY A 251 -18.52 0.74 3.88
C GLY A 251 -18.04 0.24 2.51
N ILE A 252 -16.82 -0.29 2.46
CA ILE A 252 -16.25 -0.92 1.27
C ILE A 252 -16.84 -2.31 1.08
N LEU A 253 -17.23 -2.59 -0.16
CA LEU A 253 -17.89 -3.82 -0.57
C LEU A 253 -17.10 -4.49 -1.71
N HIS A 254 -17.35 -5.78 -1.88
CA HIS A 254 -16.81 -6.55 -3.01
C HIS A 254 -17.33 -5.98 -4.34
N PRO A 255 -16.57 -6.08 -5.45
CA PRO A 255 -16.99 -5.59 -6.78
C PRO A 255 -18.36 -6.09 -7.24
N ASP A 256 -18.72 -7.30 -6.87
CA ASP A 256 -19.99 -7.95 -7.26
C ASP A 256 -21.19 -7.56 -6.37
N ASP A 257 -20.96 -6.86 -5.26
CA ASP A 257 -22.03 -6.42 -4.36
C ASP A 257 -22.69 -5.14 -4.86
N LEU A 258 -23.89 -5.22 -5.40
CA LEU A 258 -24.61 -4.11 -6.00
C LEU A 258 -25.15 -3.07 -5.00
N ALA A 259 -24.99 -3.29 -3.70
CA ALA A 259 -25.46 -2.36 -2.66
C ALA A 259 -24.65 -1.05 -2.57
N GLY A 260 -23.50 -0.96 -3.24
CA GLY A 260 -22.62 0.21 -3.24
C GLY A 260 -22.39 0.81 -4.62
N MET A 261 -21.95 2.09 -4.64
CA MET A 261 -21.48 2.73 -5.86
C MET A 261 -20.16 2.10 -6.31
N PRO A 262 -19.96 1.83 -7.62
CA PRO A 262 -18.72 1.24 -8.12
C PRO A 262 -17.55 2.22 -7.99
N ILE A 263 -16.41 1.67 -7.63
CA ILE A 263 -15.11 2.33 -7.63
C ILE A 263 -14.37 1.81 -8.84
N TYR A 264 -14.03 2.71 -9.75
CA TYR A 264 -13.34 2.40 -10.99
C TYR A 264 -11.85 2.70 -10.89
N ILE A 265 -11.06 1.92 -11.60
CA ILE A 265 -9.68 2.23 -11.92
C ILE A 265 -9.48 2.20 -13.42
N ASP A 266 -8.79 3.23 -13.93
CA ASP A 266 -8.25 3.25 -15.29
C ASP A 266 -6.72 3.15 -15.18
N ILE A 267 -6.12 2.32 -16.04
CA ILE A 267 -4.67 2.18 -16.16
C ILE A 267 -4.36 2.28 -17.64
N LYS A 268 -3.69 3.36 -18.04
CA LYS A 268 -3.37 3.64 -19.46
C LYS A 268 -1.89 3.83 -19.64
N SER A 269 -1.27 3.01 -20.48
CA SER A 269 0.11 3.17 -20.88
C SER A 269 0.32 4.45 -21.68
N SER A 270 1.38 5.21 -21.32
CA SER A 270 1.69 6.49 -21.99
C SER A 270 2.24 6.31 -23.41
N ASN A 271 2.84 5.16 -23.71
CA ASN A 271 3.39 4.83 -25.02
C ASN A 271 3.10 3.36 -25.31
N HIS A 272 2.37 3.08 -26.36
CA HIS A 272 2.35 1.75 -26.96
C HIS A 272 3.71 1.50 -27.64
N VAL A 273 4.71 1.09 -26.87
CA VAL A 273 5.89 0.45 -27.47
C VAL A 273 5.36 -0.84 -28.05
N ALA A 274 5.27 -0.89 -29.38
CA ALA A 274 4.87 -2.11 -30.09
C ALA A 274 5.76 -3.24 -29.57
N LYS A 275 5.17 -4.24 -28.92
CA LYS A 275 5.88 -5.48 -28.60
C LYS A 275 6.49 -5.95 -29.91
N PRO A 276 7.79 -6.30 -29.95
CA PRO A 276 8.36 -6.86 -31.18
C PRO A 276 7.44 -8.01 -31.58
N ILE A 277 6.88 -7.90 -32.78
CA ILE A 277 6.09 -8.96 -33.39
C ILE A 277 7.08 -10.13 -33.51
N VAL A 278 7.00 -11.09 -32.60
CA VAL A 278 7.60 -12.40 -32.82
C VAL A 278 6.83 -12.94 -34.01
N THR A 279 7.42 -12.77 -35.19
CA THR A 279 6.90 -13.39 -36.41
C THR A 279 7.03 -14.88 -36.14
N GLU A 280 5.93 -15.53 -35.79
CA GLU A 280 5.85 -16.99 -35.92
C GLU A 280 6.18 -17.28 -37.37
N GLU A 281 7.41 -17.70 -37.61
CA GLU A 281 7.78 -18.27 -38.89
C GLU A 281 6.81 -19.41 -39.19
N THR A 282 5.96 -19.16 -40.16
CA THR A 282 5.06 -20.13 -40.77
C THR A 282 5.88 -21.40 -41.04
N GLN A 283 5.65 -22.42 -40.23
CA GLN A 283 6.25 -23.73 -40.48
C GLN A 283 5.71 -24.27 -41.81
N PRO A 284 6.56 -24.67 -42.75
CA PRO A 284 6.12 -25.51 -43.87
C PRO A 284 5.63 -26.85 -43.30
N GLU A 285 4.48 -27.30 -43.73
CA GLU A 285 3.94 -28.63 -43.49
C GLU A 285 4.99 -29.67 -43.87
N GLU A 286 5.64 -30.30 -42.89
CA GLU A 286 6.41 -31.53 -43.09
C GLU A 286 5.73 -32.71 -42.41
N THR A 287 5.45 -33.68 -43.22
CA THR A 287 5.03 -35.06 -42.97
C THR A 287 5.81 -35.76 -41.81
N PRO A 288 5.20 -36.69 -41.09
CA PRO A 288 5.75 -37.24 -39.84
C PRO A 288 6.84 -38.27 -40.11
N ALA A 289 8.10 -37.94 -39.77
CA ALA A 289 9.19 -38.89 -39.65
C ALA A 289 9.74 -38.90 -38.22
N LYS A 290 9.71 -40.08 -37.65
CA LYS A 290 10.24 -40.62 -36.38
C LYS A 290 11.34 -39.82 -35.66
N GLY A 291 11.05 -39.46 -34.42
CA GLY A 291 11.92 -39.67 -33.25
C GLY A 291 13.24 -38.91 -33.16
N ARG A 292 13.19 -37.71 -32.50
CA ARG A 292 14.19 -37.25 -31.53
C ARG A 292 13.68 -35.91 -30.94
N ALA A 293 13.36 -35.91 -29.65
CA ALA A 293 13.07 -34.68 -28.95
C ALA A 293 14.26 -33.71 -29.12
N LYS A 294 14.11 -32.68 -29.93
CA LYS A 294 15.04 -31.53 -29.99
C LYS A 294 14.98 -30.84 -28.64
N LYS A 295 16.05 -30.97 -27.85
CA LYS A 295 16.27 -30.10 -26.69
C LYS A 295 16.24 -28.66 -27.21
N VAL A 296 15.23 -27.89 -26.81
CA VAL A 296 15.20 -26.43 -26.98
C VAL A 296 16.46 -25.91 -26.29
N LYS A 297 17.44 -25.45 -27.06
CA LYS A 297 18.61 -24.76 -26.52
C LYS A 297 18.08 -23.42 -25.94
N ALA A 298 18.10 -23.32 -24.60
CA ALA A 298 17.90 -22.01 -23.94
C ALA A 298 18.91 -21.03 -24.52
N GLU A 299 18.43 -19.88 -25.01
CA GLU A 299 19.29 -18.80 -25.49
C GLU A 299 20.19 -18.35 -24.32
N LYS A 300 21.49 -18.40 -24.53
CA LYS A 300 22.47 -17.88 -23.57
C LYS A 300 22.51 -16.39 -23.72
N GLN A 301 22.07 -15.67 -22.69
CA GLN A 301 22.22 -14.23 -22.61
C GLN A 301 23.53 -13.90 -21.86
N ASP A 302 24.38 -13.07 -22.48
CA ASP A 302 25.65 -12.64 -21.88
C ASP A 302 25.44 -11.38 -21.04
N GLY A 303 24.89 -11.53 -19.82
CA GLY A 303 24.72 -10.39 -18.92
C GLY A 303 23.48 -10.48 -18.01
N ILE A 304 23.32 -9.54 -17.10
CA ILE A 304 22.19 -9.50 -16.16
C ILE A 304 20.97 -8.85 -16.82
N VAL A 305 19.87 -9.58 -16.85
CA VAL A 305 18.60 -9.08 -17.40
C VAL A 305 17.92 -8.18 -16.38
N TYR A 306 17.39 -7.05 -16.85
CA TYR A 306 16.64 -6.09 -16.06
C TYR A 306 15.43 -5.54 -16.82
N ASN A 307 14.46 -4.96 -16.11
CA ASN A 307 13.28 -4.37 -16.74
C ASN A 307 13.53 -2.91 -17.15
N ILE A 308 13.01 -2.55 -18.30
CA ILE A 308 12.79 -1.16 -18.71
C ILE A 308 11.28 -0.90 -18.64
N PRO A 309 10.76 -0.34 -17.53
CA PRO A 309 9.35 -0.11 -17.36
C PRO A 309 8.84 0.99 -18.29
N ASN A 310 7.56 0.92 -18.65
CA ASN A 310 6.88 2.02 -19.30
C ASN A 310 5.98 2.75 -18.29
N LYS A 311 5.79 4.06 -18.48
CA LYS A 311 4.90 4.85 -17.63
C LYS A 311 3.44 4.58 -17.99
N ALA A 312 2.60 4.49 -16.97
CA ALA A 312 1.16 4.41 -17.12
C ALA A 312 0.47 5.42 -16.20
N ALA A 313 -0.55 6.07 -16.70
CA ALA A 313 -1.45 6.89 -15.90
C ALA A 313 -2.44 5.97 -15.18
N VAL A 314 -2.54 6.11 -13.87
CA VAL A 314 -3.45 5.37 -12.99
C VAL A 314 -4.43 6.36 -12.41
N LYS A 315 -5.73 6.10 -12.60
CA LYS A 315 -6.79 6.97 -12.14
C LYS A 315 -7.83 6.16 -11.38
N VAL A 316 -8.12 6.57 -10.15
CA VAL A 316 -9.16 5.98 -9.29
C VAL A 316 -10.29 6.98 -9.13
N TYR A 317 -11.51 6.56 -9.47
CA TYR A 317 -12.65 7.45 -9.52
C TYR A 317 -14.00 6.73 -9.34
N THR A 318 -15.04 7.51 -9.12
CA THR A 318 -16.44 7.09 -9.18
C THR A 318 -17.15 7.83 -10.31
N ASN A 319 -18.43 7.57 -10.51
CA ASN A 319 -19.23 8.31 -11.51
C ASN A 319 -19.29 9.83 -11.25
N SER A 320 -19.02 10.27 -10.04
CA SER A 320 -19.17 11.67 -9.62
C SER A 320 -17.85 12.38 -9.31
N GLU A 321 -16.78 11.66 -9.01
CA GLU A 321 -15.57 12.26 -8.44
C GLU A 321 -14.33 11.45 -8.78
N ILE A 322 -13.21 12.17 -9.01
CA ILE A 322 -11.87 11.59 -9.14
C ILE A 322 -11.21 11.70 -7.77
N TRP A 323 -10.73 10.58 -7.22
CA TRP A 323 -10.08 10.53 -5.92
C TRP A 323 -8.56 10.56 -5.97
N ALA A 324 -7.99 9.91 -6.98
CA ALA A 324 -6.55 9.92 -7.20
C ALA A 324 -6.24 9.76 -8.69
N GLU A 325 -5.20 10.46 -9.16
CA GLU A 325 -4.69 10.33 -10.52
C GLU A 325 -3.18 10.58 -10.48
N GLU A 326 -2.40 9.53 -10.77
CA GLU A 326 -0.95 9.56 -10.73
C GLU A 326 -0.34 8.72 -11.87
N SER A 327 0.95 8.92 -12.14
CA SER A 327 1.67 8.21 -13.19
C SER A 327 2.79 7.38 -12.59
N TYR A 328 2.77 6.07 -12.85
CA TYR A 328 3.74 5.12 -12.32
C TYR A 328 4.47 4.37 -13.43
N PRO A 329 5.74 4.01 -13.22
CA PRO A 329 6.44 3.07 -14.07
C PRO A 329 5.92 1.65 -13.80
N ILE A 330 5.47 0.96 -14.85
CA ILE A 330 4.94 -0.41 -14.80
C ILE A 330 5.86 -1.34 -15.59
N ALA A 331 6.39 -2.36 -14.93
CA ALA A 331 7.34 -3.29 -15.53
C ALA A 331 6.74 -4.11 -16.68
N GLN A 332 5.47 -4.50 -16.56
CA GLN A 332 4.77 -5.34 -17.55
C GLN A 332 4.48 -4.60 -18.87
N PHE A 333 4.42 -3.26 -18.81
CA PHE A 333 4.17 -2.42 -19.98
C PHE A 333 5.44 -2.06 -20.76
N GLY A 334 6.59 -2.41 -20.21
CA GLY A 334 7.90 -2.17 -20.80
C GLY A 334 8.53 -3.41 -21.43
N ASN A 335 9.84 -3.31 -21.64
CA ASN A 335 10.67 -4.37 -22.21
C ASN A 335 11.73 -4.82 -21.19
N THR A 336 12.45 -5.88 -21.52
CA THR A 336 13.63 -6.31 -20.78
C THR A 336 14.87 -6.05 -21.62
N GLU A 337 15.97 -5.66 -20.97
CA GLU A 337 17.29 -5.54 -21.58
C GLU A 337 18.35 -6.25 -20.76
N THR A 338 19.54 -6.43 -21.35
CA THR A 338 20.64 -7.16 -20.72
C THR A 338 21.81 -6.21 -20.47
N LEU A 339 22.22 -6.12 -19.20
CA LEU A 339 23.43 -5.43 -18.81
C LEU A 339 24.64 -6.36 -19.06
N SER A 340 25.55 -5.95 -19.94
CA SER A 340 26.67 -6.77 -20.40
C SER A 340 27.51 -7.32 -19.24
N ALA A 341 27.89 -8.60 -19.33
CA ALA A 341 28.81 -9.25 -18.38
C ALA A 341 30.20 -8.58 -18.29
N ALA A 342 30.58 -7.79 -19.29
CA ALA A 342 31.84 -7.04 -19.29
C ALA A 342 31.93 -6.01 -18.16
N PHE A 343 30.80 -5.50 -17.68
CA PHE A 343 30.73 -4.59 -16.53
C PHE A 343 31.11 -5.24 -15.19
N PHE A 344 31.11 -6.57 -15.11
CA PHE A 344 31.43 -7.32 -13.89
C PHE A 344 32.83 -7.98 -13.95
N SER A 345 33.76 -7.38 -14.72
CA SER A 345 35.12 -7.89 -14.86
C SER A 345 35.96 -7.62 -13.60
N LYS A 346 37.00 -8.46 -13.35
CA LYS A 346 37.91 -8.33 -12.21
C LYS A 346 38.57 -6.95 -12.05
N LYS A 347 38.64 -6.17 -13.13
CA LYS A 347 39.34 -4.87 -13.13
C LYS A 347 38.45 -3.70 -12.70
N LYS A 348 37.11 -3.84 -12.84
CA LYS A 348 36.14 -2.78 -12.47
C LYS A 348 34.89 -3.47 -11.91
N ALA A 349 34.74 -3.44 -10.60
CA ALA A 349 33.52 -3.91 -9.94
C ALA A 349 32.48 -2.79 -9.96
N ILE A 350 31.68 -2.71 -11.02
CA ILE A 350 30.60 -1.73 -11.12
C ILE A 350 29.48 -2.13 -10.19
N LYS A 351 29.00 -1.19 -9.39
CA LYS A 351 27.82 -1.33 -8.52
C LYS A 351 26.57 -0.97 -9.30
N VAL A 352 25.59 -1.83 -9.27
CA VAL A 352 24.31 -1.63 -9.94
C VAL A 352 23.18 -1.73 -8.91
N THR A 353 22.31 -0.74 -8.91
CA THR A 353 21.11 -0.71 -8.04
C THR A 353 19.86 -0.72 -8.92
N LEU A 354 18.93 -1.59 -8.60
CA LEU A 354 17.68 -1.77 -9.32
C LEU A 354 16.49 -1.37 -8.44
N SER A 355 15.41 -0.93 -9.08
CA SER A 355 14.15 -0.62 -8.41
C SER A 355 13.47 -1.91 -7.93
N PRO A 356 13.10 -2.04 -6.64
CA PRO A 356 12.36 -3.19 -6.15
C PRO A 356 10.98 -3.32 -6.76
N ALA A 357 10.31 -2.19 -7.05
CA ALA A 357 8.96 -2.19 -7.59
C ALA A 357 8.90 -2.54 -9.09
N THR A 358 9.94 -2.17 -9.85
CA THR A 358 9.90 -2.31 -11.32
C THR A 358 11.04 -3.14 -11.89
N GLY A 359 12.14 -3.33 -11.16
CA GLY A 359 13.36 -3.94 -11.68
C GLY A 359 14.13 -3.04 -12.66
N ALA A 360 13.81 -1.75 -12.70
CA ALA A 360 14.51 -0.78 -13.53
C ALA A 360 15.87 -0.43 -12.96
N LEU A 361 16.80 -0.08 -13.83
CA LEU A 361 18.11 0.41 -13.44
C LEU A 361 17.97 1.80 -12.80
N LEU A 362 18.33 1.92 -11.52
CA LEU A 362 18.30 3.19 -10.78
C LEU A 362 19.64 3.89 -10.79
N LYS A 363 20.72 3.14 -10.55
CA LYS A 363 22.05 3.71 -10.40
C LYS A 363 23.14 2.75 -10.86
N VAL A 364 24.16 3.32 -11.50
CA VAL A 364 25.41 2.63 -11.86
C VAL A 364 26.56 3.44 -11.29
N GLU A 365 27.40 2.81 -10.47
CA GLU A 365 28.57 3.44 -9.83
C GLU A 365 29.84 2.64 -10.14
N GLU A 366 30.95 3.31 -10.42
CA GLU A 366 32.28 2.72 -10.57
C GLU A 366 33.02 2.62 -9.24
#